data_c36c853fc3221cb7ebb31cef0216072d
#
_entry.id   c36c853fc3221cb7ebb31cef0216072d
#
_cell.length_a   1.000
_cell.length_b   1.000
_cell.length_c   1.000
_cell.angle_alpha   90.00
_cell.angle_beta   90.00
_cell.angle_gamma   90.00
#
_symmetry.space_group_name_H-M   'P 1'
#
loop_
_entity.id
_entity.type
_entity.pdbx_description
1 polymer ?
#
loop_
_entity_poly.entity_id
_entity_poly.type
_entity_poly.pdbx_seq_one_letter_code
_entity_poly.pdbx_strand_id
1 'polypeptide(L)'
;MLQQLQALRFPLPFSWVGRESPEGWPMTKPTILTVDDDPLVSAAITRDLVNHYGIDYRVIRASSGHEALELLTKLTLRDEPVALIAADQRMPEMTGIEMLQQGRTQAPGAKMLLLTAYADTDVAIKAINDIGLDYYLLKPWDPPEERLYPIIDDLLDDWHEANPDHTSDARVIGYRWSDRSHEIKMFLTRNHVPYRWYDVEVDAEGERLRNLAQASADDLPLVLVPDGETLRSPSTLSLAAALGLPTSAQQPLYDLCIVGGGPAGLAAAVYGASEGLSTVIVEREAPGGQAGMSAAIENYLGFPRGLSGSDLAHRAITQVTRFGAEMVLARHVAQFESRGPVRAVRFEDSGEIESRALVVATGMSYRRLEAIGLSELTGRGVYYGAALGEANQCQGDVVYIVGAANSAGQAALELSRFAKQVVLVVRGATLTETMSSYLIARITAATNIAVRYRTKVVAAHGTRHLEALTLADTDTDATEEVPCGWLFIFIGASPRTDWLGPDVVRDEKGFVVTGQDLLRVDSARWPLARPPLALETSVPGVFAAGDVRLDSMKRVASAVGEGAMSVYLVHRYLATI
;
A
#
# COMPACT_ATOMS: atom_id res chain seq x y z
N MET A 1 26.04 -3.51 32.59
CA MET A 1 24.76 -3.56 31.85
C MET A 1 24.52 -2.28 31.02
N LEU A 2 25.56 -1.50 30.68
CA LEU A 2 25.51 -0.25 29.89
C LEU A 2 26.47 -0.27 28.68
N GLN A 3 27.03 -1.44 28.34
CA GLN A 3 27.96 -1.61 27.22
C GLN A 3 27.46 -2.55 26.11
N GLN A 4 26.20 -3.02 26.14
CA GLN A 4 25.63 -3.91 25.12
C GLN A 4 24.57 -3.26 24.23
N LEU A 5 24.34 -1.94 24.35
CA LEU A 5 23.34 -1.21 23.54
C LEU A 5 23.94 -0.45 22.33
N GLN A 6 25.20 -0.70 21.97
CA GLN A 6 25.86 0.01 20.86
C GLN A 6 25.91 -0.71 19.52
N ALA A 7 25.16 -1.81 19.32
CA ALA A 7 25.25 -2.61 18.10
C ALA A 7 23.90 -2.88 17.37
N LEU A 8 22.87 -2.10 17.62
CA LEU A 8 21.64 -2.17 16.84
C LEU A 8 21.54 -0.95 15.92
N ARG A 9 22.30 -0.97 14.82
CA ARG A 9 21.94 -0.18 13.63
C ARG A 9 20.74 -0.86 12.99
N PHE A 10 19.55 -0.31 13.21
CA PHE A 10 18.35 -0.69 12.49
C PHE A 10 18.46 -0.15 11.06
N PRO A 11 18.28 -0.97 10.01
CA PRO A 11 18.07 -0.43 8.68
C PRO A 11 16.71 0.26 8.66
N LEU A 12 16.68 1.51 8.21
CA LEU A 12 15.46 2.26 7.94
C LEU A 12 14.63 1.54 6.87
N PRO A 13 13.30 1.60 6.92
CA PRO A 13 12.45 1.11 5.86
C PRO A 13 12.72 1.96 4.61
N PHE A 14 13.23 1.32 3.56
CA PHE A 14 13.45 1.90 2.23
C PHE A 14 14.47 3.06 2.13
N SER A 15 15.64 2.98 2.78
CA SER A 15 16.81 3.71 2.30
C SER A 15 17.46 2.89 1.19
N TRP A 16 17.49 3.41 -0.02
CA TRP A 16 18.33 2.93 -1.11
C TRP A 16 19.79 3.09 -0.68
N VAL A 17 20.35 2.05 -0.10
CA VAL A 17 21.75 2.06 0.37
C VAL A 17 22.67 2.10 -0.84
N GLY A 18 23.41 3.20 -0.94
CA GLY A 18 24.27 3.59 -2.03
C GLY A 18 25.14 2.48 -2.62
N ARG A 19 25.03 2.35 -3.95
CA ARG A 19 26.14 1.93 -4.81
C ARG A 19 26.47 3.12 -5.71
N GLU A 20 27.76 3.40 -5.86
CA GLU A 20 28.27 4.40 -6.80
C GLU A 20 27.71 4.12 -8.18
N SER A 21 27.05 5.13 -8.80
CA SER A 21 26.53 5.05 -10.14
C SER A 21 27.66 4.82 -11.14
N PRO A 22 27.45 4.01 -12.19
CA PRO A 22 28.34 4.02 -13.34
C PRO A 22 28.33 5.42 -13.97
N GLU A 23 29.50 5.94 -14.33
CA GLU A 23 29.72 7.25 -14.95
C GLU A 23 28.76 7.49 -16.11
N GLY A 24 27.92 8.53 -16.02
CA GLY A 24 27.19 9.03 -17.18
C GLY A 24 26.00 9.95 -16.97
N TRP A 25 25.35 10.03 -15.80
CA TRP A 25 24.22 10.93 -15.60
C TRP A 25 24.27 11.58 -14.22
N PRO A 26 24.51 12.91 -14.12
CA PRO A 26 24.42 13.60 -12.84
C PRO A 26 22.95 13.80 -12.48
N MET A 27 22.38 12.87 -11.71
CA MET A 27 21.11 13.12 -11.04
C MET A 27 21.38 14.04 -9.85
N THR A 28 20.87 15.25 -9.88
CA THR A 28 20.94 16.19 -8.76
C THR A 28 20.02 15.71 -7.66
N LYS A 29 20.60 15.38 -6.48
CA LYS A 29 19.81 15.00 -5.29
C LYS A 29 18.84 16.12 -4.96
N PRO A 30 17.58 15.81 -4.63
CA PRO A 30 16.62 16.81 -4.13
C PRO A 30 17.19 17.53 -2.91
N THR A 31 16.83 18.80 -2.74
CA THR A 31 17.36 19.63 -1.68
C THR A 31 16.42 19.71 -0.48
N ILE A 32 16.96 19.52 0.72
CA ILE A 32 16.36 19.94 1.98
C ILE A 32 17.03 21.25 2.40
N LEU A 33 16.26 22.34 2.49
CA LEU A 33 16.74 23.65 2.89
C LEU A 33 16.36 23.92 4.36
N THR A 34 17.34 24.20 5.21
CA THR A 34 17.12 24.62 6.61
C THR A 34 17.45 26.09 6.77
N VAL A 35 16.62 26.82 7.53
CA VAL A 35 16.76 28.26 7.74
C VAL A 35 16.63 28.59 9.22
N ASP A 36 17.70 29.06 9.84
CA ASP A 36 17.74 29.43 11.26
C ASP A 36 18.86 30.42 11.49
N ASP A 37 18.59 31.54 12.16
CA ASP A 37 19.57 32.60 12.44
C ASP A 37 20.48 32.29 13.66
N ASP A 38 20.07 31.32 14.50
CA ASP A 38 20.95 30.82 15.56
C ASP A 38 21.94 29.79 14.99
N PRO A 39 23.27 30.11 15.01
CA PRO A 39 24.29 29.21 14.43
C PRO A 39 24.33 27.82 15.09
N LEU A 40 23.97 27.71 16.38
CA LEU A 40 24.01 26.44 17.12
C LEU A 40 22.82 25.56 16.73
N VAL A 41 21.63 26.14 16.62
CA VAL A 41 20.42 25.46 16.23
C VAL A 41 20.52 25.05 14.75
N SER A 42 20.96 25.96 13.88
CA SER A 42 21.21 25.71 12.45
C SER A 42 22.20 24.56 12.23
N ALA A 43 23.28 24.52 13.01
CA ALA A 43 24.26 23.43 12.93
C ALA A 43 23.70 22.10 13.46
N ALA A 44 22.86 22.12 14.49
CA ALA A 44 22.27 20.93 15.07
C ALA A 44 21.30 20.27 14.09
N ILE A 45 20.32 21.02 13.56
CA ILE A 45 19.36 20.47 12.60
C ILE A 45 20.04 19.98 11.32
N THR A 46 21.00 20.76 10.80
CA THR A 46 21.77 20.37 9.60
C THR A 46 22.51 19.06 9.81
N ARG A 47 23.19 18.91 10.96
CA ARG A 47 23.89 17.66 11.32
C ARG A 47 22.94 16.47 11.39
N ASP A 48 21.81 16.63 12.06
CA ASP A 48 20.83 15.57 12.23
C ASP A 48 20.25 15.16 10.87
N LEU A 49 19.91 16.12 10.01
CA LEU A 49 19.41 15.84 8.67
C LEU A 49 20.48 15.25 7.73
N VAL A 50 21.72 15.73 7.77
CA VAL A 50 22.82 15.14 6.98
C VAL A 50 23.09 13.70 7.39
N ASN A 51 23.09 13.43 8.71
CA ASN A 51 23.34 12.09 9.21
C ASN A 51 22.25 11.09 8.78
N HIS A 52 21.01 11.54 8.66
CA HIS A 52 19.89 10.68 8.37
C HIS A 52 19.53 10.65 6.86
N TYR A 53 19.51 11.80 6.21
CA TYR A 53 19.03 11.96 4.83
C TYR A 53 20.15 12.28 3.81
N GLY A 54 21.39 12.48 4.23
CA GLY A 54 22.48 12.96 3.35
C GLY A 54 22.87 11.98 2.22
N ILE A 55 22.41 10.73 2.28
CA ILE A 55 22.58 9.74 1.20
C ILE A 55 21.67 10.10 0.02
N ASP A 56 20.41 10.44 0.28
CA ASP A 56 19.37 10.60 -0.73
C ASP A 56 19.10 12.08 -1.06
N TYR A 57 19.39 12.98 -0.14
CA TYR A 57 19.13 14.42 -0.24
C TYR A 57 20.39 15.26 -0.06
N ARG A 58 20.36 16.41 -0.69
CA ARG A 58 21.35 17.48 -0.44
C ARG A 58 20.80 18.40 0.64
N VAL A 59 21.44 18.46 1.81
CA VAL A 59 21.04 19.38 2.87
C VAL A 59 21.81 20.69 2.75
N ILE A 60 21.09 21.81 2.61
CA ILE A 60 21.63 23.15 2.51
C ILE A 60 21.09 23.96 3.69
N ARG A 61 21.93 24.83 4.25
CA ARG A 61 21.53 25.76 5.32
C ARG A 61 21.59 27.20 4.86
N ALA A 62 20.66 28.01 5.36
CA ALA A 62 20.69 29.47 5.29
C ALA A 62 20.63 30.06 6.70
N SER A 63 21.27 31.20 6.90
CA SER A 63 21.33 31.91 8.20
C SER A 63 20.28 33.03 8.29
N SER A 64 19.50 33.26 7.26
CA SER A 64 18.42 34.26 7.23
C SER A 64 17.37 33.93 6.17
N GLY A 65 16.18 34.54 6.31
CA GLY A 65 15.13 34.41 5.31
C GLY A 65 15.52 34.93 3.94
N HIS A 66 16.29 36.01 3.87
CA HIS A 66 16.78 36.59 2.61
C HIS A 66 17.78 35.66 1.91
N GLU A 67 18.74 35.11 2.66
CA GLU A 67 19.69 34.14 2.10
C GLU A 67 18.98 32.89 1.57
N ALA A 68 17.97 32.42 2.30
CA ALA A 68 17.15 31.27 1.87
C ALA A 68 16.43 31.54 0.54
N LEU A 69 15.82 32.71 0.37
CA LEU A 69 15.14 33.08 -0.88
C LEU A 69 16.13 33.23 -2.06
N GLU A 70 17.33 33.78 -1.80
CA GLU A 70 18.38 33.80 -2.82
C GLU A 70 18.84 32.38 -3.24
N LEU A 71 18.98 31.46 -2.26
CA LEU A 71 19.32 30.07 -2.54
C LEU A 71 18.20 29.37 -3.34
N LEU A 72 16.94 29.56 -2.96
CA LEU A 72 15.80 29.03 -3.72
C LEU A 72 15.80 29.54 -5.16
N THR A 73 16.05 30.83 -5.39
CA THR A 73 16.19 31.39 -6.74
C THR A 73 17.29 30.68 -7.53
N LYS A 74 18.47 30.45 -6.90
CA LYS A 74 19.58 29.76 -7.57
C LYS A 74 19.27 28.31 -7.89
N LEU A 75 18.58 27.60 -6.99
CA LEU A 75 18.17 26.21 -7.19
C LEU A 75 17.15 26.10 -8.34
N THR A 76 16.14 26.97 -8.36
CA THR A 76 15.12 27.03 -9.42
C THR A 76 15.74 27.33 -10.79
N LEU A 77 16.69 28.27 -10.88
CA LEU A 77 17.41 28.60 -12.12
C LEU A 77 18.28 27.44 -12.65
N ARG A 78 18.66 26.51 -11.79
CA ARG A 78 19.44 25.31 -12.15
C ARG A 78 18.60 24.06 -12.36
N ASP A 79 17.27 24.19 -12.25
CA ASP A 79 16.34 23.06 -12.27
C ASP A 79 16.67 21.99 -11.21
N GLU A 80 17.21 22.46 -10.04
CA GLU A 80 17.52 21.61 -8.89
C GLU A 80 16.26 21.53 -7.99
N PRO A 81 15.66 20.34 -7.80
CA PRO A 81 14.42 20.21 -7.04
C PRO A 81 14.62 20.47 -5.54
N VAL A 82 13.66 21.16 -4.94
CA VAL A 82 13.61 21.39 -3.48
C VAL A 82 12.48 20.54 -2.90
N ALA A 83 12.83 19.58 -2.05
CA ALA A 83 11.87 18.66 -1.44
C ALA A 83 11.23 19.23 -0.17
N LEU A 84 12.04 19.85 0.70
CA LEU A 84 11.59 20.35 2.00
C LEU A 84 12.27 21.68 2.32
N ILE A 85 11.52 22.61 2.90
CA ILE A 85 12.03 23.85 3.49
C ILE A 85 11.62 23.85 4.96
N ALA A 86 12.61 23.82 5.86
CA ALA A 86 12.43 23.90 7.31
C ALA A 86 12.95 25.24 7.83
N ALA A 87 12.05 26.14 8.27
CA ALA A 87 12.40 27.49 8.67
C ALA A 87 12.06 27.76 10.15
N ASP A 88 12.98 28.43 10.87
CA ASP A 88 12.66 28.97 12.18
C ASP A 88 11.65 30.10 12.09
N GLN A 89 10.74 30.17 13.08
CA GLN A 89 9.71 31.20 13.13
C GLN A 89 10.26 32.58 13.44
N ARG A 90 11.26 32.68 14.32
CA ARG A 90 11.75 33.96 14.84
C ARG A 90 13.12 34.31 14.30
N MET A 91 13.16 34.87 13.12
CA MET A 91 14.40 35.38 12.52
C MET A 91 14.35 36.91 12.42
N PRO A 92 15.52 37.60 12.51
CA PRO A 92 15.61 39.02 12.24
C PRO A 92 15.15 39.38 10.83
N GLU A 93 14.57 40.56 10.66
CA GLU A 93 14.17 41.18 9.40
C GLU A 93 13.02 40.46 8.68
N MET A 94 12.91 39.12 8.74
CA MET A 94 11.88 38.33 8.08
C MET A 94 11.53 37.11 8.91
N THR A 95 10.26 36.95 9.27
CA THR A 95 9.80 35.77 10.01
C THR A 95 9.81 34.51 9.13
N GLY A 96 9.85 33.32 9.77
CA GLY A 96 9.76 32.04 9.03
C GLY A 96 8.50 31.93 8.18
N ILE A 97 7.36 32.42 8.68
CA ILE A 97 6.09 32.44 7.94
C ILE A 97 6.20 33.30 6.67
N GLU A 98 6.75 34.52 6.77
CA GLU A 98 6.92 35.42 5.63
C GLU A 98 7.88 34.81 4.60
N MET A 99 8.96 34.18 5.09
CA MET A 99 9.92 33.47 4.23
C MET A 99 9.28 32.29 3.50
N LEU A 100 8.56 31.42 4.23
CA LEU A 100 7.89 30.27 3.64
C LEU A 100 6.81 30.66 2.63
N GLN A 101 6.07 31.74 2.88
CA GLN A 101 5.09 32.29 1.95
C GLN A 101 5.72 32.73 0.62
N GLN A 102 6.86 33.40 0.67
CA GLN A 102 7.61 33.78 -0.54
C GLN A 102 8.28 32.57 -1.18
N GLY A 103 8.83 31.66 -0.37
CA GLY A 103 9.44 30.40 -0.83
C GLY A 103 8.49 29.50 -1.59
N ARG A 104 7.19 29.46 -1.18
CA ARG A 104 6.14 28.72 -1.89
C ARG A 104 6.00 29.15 -3.36
N THR A 105 6.20 30.43 -3.65
CA THR A 105 6.13 30.93 -5.02
C THR A 105 7.32 30.49 -5.87
N GLN A 106 8.49 30.33 -5.25
CA GLN A 106 9.73 29.93 -5.94
C GLN A 106 9.88 28.41 -6.06
N ALA A 107 9.41 27.66 -5.05
CA ALA A 107 9.43 26.19 -4.99
C ALA A 107 8.04 25.65 -4.64
N PRO A 108 7.07 25.70 -5.56
CA PRO A 108 5.66 25.38 -5.27
C PRO A 108 5.43 23.92 -4.87
N GLY A 109 6.31 23.01 -5.28
CA GLY A 109 6.27 21.60 -4.92
C GLY A 109 6.93 21.25 -3.59
N ALA A 110 7.73 22.16 -3.00
CA ALA A 110 8.43 21.87 -1.75
C ALA A 110 7.48 21.78 -0.56
N LYS A 111 7.74 20.85 0.36
CA LYS A 111 7.04 20.78 1.65
C LYS A 111 7.55 21.87 2.59
N MET A 112 6.65 22.43 3.40
CA MET A 112 6.92 23.58 4.26
C MET A 112 6.81 23.18 5.73
N LEU A 113 7.94 23.20 6.43
CA LEU A 113 8.05 22.90 7.86
C LEU A 113 8.43 24.17 8.64
N LEU A 114 7.63 24.55 9.62
CA LEU A 114 7.94 25.66 10.52
C LEU A 114 8.52 25.12 11.84
N LEU A 115 9.69 25.60 12.24
CA LEU A 115 10.32 25.30 13.52
C LEU A 115 9.98 26.43 14.51
N THR A 116 9.50 26.10 15.70
CA THR A 116 9.11 27.12 16.68
C THR A 116 9.42 26.70 18.12
N ALA A 117 9.84 27.65 18.95
CA ALA A 117 10.08 27.42 20.38
C ALA A 117 8.83 27.59 21.25
N TYR A 118 7.73 28.13 20.71
CA TYR A 118 6.50 28.41 21.43
C TYR A 118 5.30 27.80 20.72
N ALA A 119 4.42 27.17 21.49
CA ALA A 119 3.10 26.71 21.06
C ALA A 119 2.13 27.92 20.91
N ASP A 120 2.44 28.86 20.01
CA ASP A 120 1.53 29.94 19.65
C ASP A 120 0.53 29.39 18.63
N THR A 121 -0.51 28.76 19.16
CA THR A 121 -1.51 28.00 18.39
C THR A 121 -2.22 28.89 17.36
N ASP A 122 -2.45 30.16 17.67
CA ASP A 122 -3.14 31.08 16.78
C ASP A 122 -2.29 31.45 15.55
N VAL A 123 -0.99 31.60 15.73
CA VAL A 123 -0.03 31.87 14.65
C VAL A 123 0.14 30.64 13.75
N ALA A 124 0.23 29.45 14.34
CA ALA A 124 0.33 28.19 13.61
C ALA A 124 -0.94 27.89 12.80
N ILE A 125 -2.13 28.08 13.39
CA ILE A 125 -3.43 27.89 12.71
C ILE A 125 -3.57 28.87 11.53
N LYS A 126 -3.16 30.12 11.69
CA LYS A 126 -3.18 31.12 10.62
C LYS A 126 -2.23 30.75 9.50
N ALA A 127 -1.01 30.30 9.82
CA ALA A 127 -0.03 29.86 8.84
C ALA A 127 -0.49 28.63 8.03
N ILE A 128 -1.14 27.65 8.68
CA ILE A 128 -1.71 26.46 7.98
C ILE A 128 -2.77 26.88 6.98
N ASN A 129 -3.65 27.82 7.35
CA ASN A 129 -4.76 28.22 6.49
C ASN A 129 -4.38 29.21 5.38
N ASP A 130 -3.46 30.13 5.66
CA ASP A 130 -3.14 31.24 4.74
C ASP A 130 -2.01 30.89 3.75
N ILE A 131 -1.07 30.04 4.16
CA ILE A 131 0.13 29.71 3.34
C ILE A 131 0.21 28.25 2.91
N GLY A 132 -0.68 27.37 3.39
CA GLY A 132 -0.59 25.93 3.11
C GLY A 132 0.63 25.29 3.77
N LEU A 133 0.95 25.67 5.01
CA LEU A 133 2.02 25.05 5.80
C LEU A 133 1.73 23.57 5.98
N ASP A 134 2.68 22.71 5.64
CA ASP A 134 2.48 21.25 5.71
C ASP A 134 2.61 20.76 7.16
N TYR A 135 3.55 21.28 7.94
CA TYR A 135 3.71 20.94 9.35
C TYR A 135 4.39 22.04 10.16
N TYR A 136 4.22 22.02 11.50
CA TYR A 136 5.02 22.81 12.44
C TYR A 136 5.59 21.91 13.52
N LEU A 137 6.86 22.12 13.90
CA LEU A 137 7.60 21.35 14.87
C LEU A 137 8.06 22.23 16.04
N LEU A 138 7.82 21.75 17.25
CA LEU A 138 8.26 22.43 18.46
C LEU A 138 9.73 22.12 18.78
N LYS A 139 10.53 23.17 19.06
CA LYS A 139 11.88 23.03 19.58
C LYS A 139 11.82 22.75 21.11
N PRO A 140 12.70 21.92 21.66
CA PRO A 140 13.71 21.08 21.01
C PRO A 140 13.11 19.78 20.44
N TRP A 141 13.72 19.27 19.37
CA TRP A 141 13.32 18.00 18.72
C TRP A 141 14.15 16.79 19.20
N ASP A 142 14.90 16.94 20.27
CA ASP A 142 15.73 15.88 20.85
C ASP A 142 14.87 14.88 21.69
N PRO A 143 14.97 13.56 21.50
CA PRO A 143 15.79 12.87 20.50
C PRO A 143 15.17 12.96 19.09
N PRO A 144 16.00 13.17 18.03
CA PRO A 144 15.50 13.37 16.67
C PRO A 144 14.77 12.15 16.11
N GLU A 145 15.12 10.93 16.52
CA GLU A 145 14.47 9.67 16.11
C GLU A 145 12.99 9.60 16.51
N GLU A 146 12.59 10.29 17.56
CA GLU A 146 11.22 10.30 18.06
C GLU A 146 10.41 11.50 17.59
N ARG A 147 11.05 12.63 17.34
CA ARG A 147 10.38 13.92 17.19
C ARG A 147 10.59 14.59 15.84
N LEU A 148 11.76 14.41 15.21
CA LEU A 148 12.12 15.06 13.95
C LEU A 148 11.91 14.13 12.76
N TYR A 149 12.57 12.95 12.77
CA TYR A 149 12.59 12.08 11.60
C TYR A 149 11.21 11.58 11.17
N PRO A 150 10.30 11.14 12.07
CA PRO A 150 8.98 10.67 11.63
C PRO A 150 8.15 11.73 10.90
N ILE A 151 8.34 13.02 11.26
CA ILE A 151 7.63 14.12 10.62
C ILE A 151 8.24 14.43 9.26
N ILE A 152 9.56 14.41 9.17
CA ILE A 152 10.26 14.68 7.91
C ILE A 152 10.06 13.53 6.93
N ASP A 153 10.07 12.28 7.40
CA ASP A 153 9.77 11.11 6.58
C ASP A 153 8.37 11.23 5.93
N ASP A 154 7.34 11.53 6.72
CA ASP A 154 5.99 11.75 6.22
C ASP A 154 5.94 12.88 5.15
N LEU A 155 6.67 13.99 5.37
CA LEU A 155 6.70 15.11 4.42
C LEU A 155 7.46 14.79 3.14
N LEU A 156 8.56 14.05 3.23
CA LEU A 156 9.35 13.64 2.08
C LEU A 156 8.63 12.59 1.25
N ASP A 157 7.93 11.66 1.88
CA ASP A 157 7.08 10.68 1.20
C ASP A 157 5.97 11.38 0.41
N ASP A 158 5.26 12.30 1.03
CA ASP A 158 4.26 13.14 0.37
C ASP A 158 4.84 13.97 -0.81
N TRP A 159 6.11 14.43 -0.67
CA TRP A 159 6.79 15.16 -1.73
C TRP A 159 7.10 14.25 -2.91
N HIS A 160 7.58 13.04 -2.66
CA HIS A 160 7.85 12.04 -3.70
C HIS A 160 6.59 11.67 -4.48
N GLU A 161 5.45 11.48 -3.78
CA GLU A 161 4.17 11.21 -4.44
C GLU A 161 3.74 12.36 -5.37
N ALA A 162 4.00 13.61 -4.97
CA ALA A 162 3.64 14.79 -5.75
C ALA A 162 4.65 15.13 -6.88
N ASN A 163 5.89 14.63 -6.81
CA ASN A 163 6.99 14.97 -7.71
C ASN A 163 7.69 13.72 -8.31
N PRO A 164 6.99 12.86 -9.02
CA PRO A 164 7.53 11.60 -9.55
C PRO A 164 8.68 11.80 -10.55
N ASP A 165 8.83 12.99 -11.15
CA ASP A 165 9.88 13.29 -12.14
C ASP A 165 11.29 13.45 -11.55
N HIS A 166 11.42 13.58 -10.25
CA HIS A 166 12.69 13.83 -9.56
C HIS A 166 13.23 12.62 -8.80
N THR A 167 12.59 11.47 -8.94
CA THR A 167 12.98 10.22 -8.27
C THR A 167 13.72 9.27 -9.23
N SER A 168 14.54 8.38 -8.68
CA SER A 168 15.13 7.25 -9.43
C SER A 168 14.05 6.22 -9.72
N ASP A 169 13.14 6.55 -10.63
CA ASP A 169 11.98 5.71 -10.91
C ASP A 169 12.37 4.44 -11.66
N ALA A 170 11.76 3.33 -11.30
CA ALA A 170 11.74 2.16 -12.16
C ALA A 170 11.02 2.52 -13.48
N ARG A 171 11.50 2.02 -14.62
CA ARG A 171 10.83 2.22 -15.91
C ARG A 171 10.22 0.91 -16.35
N VAL A 172 8.92 0.90 -16.57
CA VAL A 172 8.17 -0.27 -17.03
C VAL A 172 7.77 -0.03 -18.48
N ILE A 173 8.28 -0.87 -19.37
CA ILE A 173 8.05 -0.78 -20.81
C ILE A 173 7.29 -2.03 -21.23
N GLY A 174 6.10 -1.87 -21.79
CA GLY A 174 5.27 -3.03 -22.15
C GLY A 174 4.06 -2.68 -22.98
N TYR A 175 3.16 -3.65 -23.14
CA TYR A 175 1.87 -3.45 -23.78
C TYR A 175 0.82 -3.05 -22.75
N ARG A 176 0.03 -2.02 -23.05
CA ARG A 176 -1.08 -1.54 -22.21
C ARG A 176 -2.04 -2.68 -21.82
N TRP A 177 -2.33 -3.58 -22.75
CA TRP A 177 -3.30 -4.66 -22.62
C TRP A 177 -2.63 -6.02 -22.28
N SER A 178 -1.50 -6.01 -21.61
CA SER A 178 -0.82 -7.20 -21.12
C SER A 178 -1.11 -7.45 -19.65
N ASP A 179 -1.58 -8.66 -19.30
CA ASP A 179 -1.81 -9.10 -17.91
C ASP A 179 -0.55 -8.91 -17.08
N ARG A 180 0.60 -9.29 -17.64
CA ARG A 180 1.88 -9.17 -16.92
C ARG A 180 2.29 -7.73 -16.69
N SER A 181 2.05 -6.82 -17.67
CA SER A 181 2.26 -5.38 -17.47
C SER A 181 1.36 -4.84 -16.36
N HIS A 182 0.10 -5.27 -16.33
CA HIS A 182 -0.84 -4.89 -15.27
C HIS A 182 -0.39 -5.39 -13.89
N GLU A 183 -0.01 -6.66 -13.76
CA GLU A 183 0.49 -7.24 -12.51
C GLU A 183 1.72 -6.50 -11.97
N ILE A 184 2.69 -6.18 -12.83
CA ILE A 184 3.90 -5.45 -12.44
C ILE A 184 3.57 -4.02 -12.00
N LYS A 185 2.75 -3.29 -12.76
CA LYS A 185 2.30 -1.94 -12.37
C LYS A 185 1.58 -1.96 -11.01
N MET A 186 0.68 -2.91 -10.80
CA MET A 186 -0.03 -3.07 -9.53
C MET A 186 0.91 -3.43 -8.38
N PHE A 187 1.88 -4.29 -8.62
CA PHE A 187 2.88 -4.65 -7.62
C PHE A 187 3.71 -3.42 -7.20
N LEU A 188 4.21 -2.64 -8.16
CA LEU A 188 4.99 -1.43 -7.89
C LEU A 188 4.15 -0.37 -7.14
N THR A 189 2.95 -0.08 -7.64
CA THR A 189 2.03 0.88 -7.01
C THR A 189 1.72 0.50 -5.55
N ARG A 190 1.42 -0.76 -5.28
CA ARG A 190 1.04 -1.25 -3.94
C ARG A 190 2.21 -1.31 -2.96
N ASN A 191 3.44 -1.46 -3.47
CA ASN A 191 4.65 -1.43 -2.65
C ASN A 191 5.28 -0.03 -2.59
N HIS A 192 4.55 1.01 -3.03
CA HIS A 192 5.01 2.41 -3.07
C HIS A 192 6.35 2.60 -3.79
N VAL A 193 6.61 1.76 -4.81
CA VAL A 193 7.78 1.89 -5.67
C VAL A 193 7.43 2.84 -6.82
N PRO A 194 8.05 4.02 -6.90
CA PRO A 194 7.80 4.95 -7.99
C PRO A 194 8.27 4.37 -9.32
N TYR A 195 7.43 4.51 -10.35
CA TYR A 195 7.75 4.00 -11.68
C TYR A 195 7.15 4.86 -12.78
N ARG A 196 7.79 4.82 -13.97
CA ARG A 196 7.27 5.39 -15.22
C ARG A 196 6.83 4.29 -16.14
N TRP A 197 5.61 4.44 -16.67
CA TRP A 197 5.05 3.52 -17.63
C TRP A 197 5.26 4.02 -19.06
N TYR A 198 5.71 3.12 -19.95
CA TYR A 198 5.86 3.35 -21.37
C TYR A 198 5.12 2.27 -22.16
N ASP A 199 4.13 2.69 -22.93
CA ASP A 199 3.39 1.80 -23.83
C ASP A 199 4.12 1.70 -25.16
N VAL A 200 4.63 0.53 -25.50
CA VAL A 200 5.40 0.31 -26.75
C VAL A 200 4.59 0.52 -28.02
N GLU A 201 3.25 0.61 -27.95
CA GLU A 201 2.38 0.80 -29.11
C GLU A 201 2.14 2.29 -29.42
N VAL A 202 2.30 3.17 -28.45
CA VAL A 202 1.98 4.60 -28.59
C VAL A 202 3.12 5.54 -28.18
N ASP A 203 4.04 5.08 -27.32
CA ASP A 203 5.14 5.89 -26.82
C ASP A 203 6.42 5.64 -27.63
N ALA A 204 6.89 6.64 -28.36
CA ALA A 204 8.15 6.56 -29.13
C ALA A 204 9.36 6.25 -28.22
N GLU A 205 9.36 6.73 -26.96
CA GLU A 205 10.41 6.43 -25.99
C GLU A 205 10.32 4.96 -25.52
N GLY A 206 9.11 4.42 -25.35
CA GLY A 206 8.91 3.01 -25.03
C GLY A 206 9.47 2.09 -26.12
N GLU A 207 9.19 2.39 -27.38
CA GLU A 207 9.74 1.63 -28.51
C GLU A 207 11.27 1.80 -28.61
N ARG A 208 11.81 3.00 -28.38
CA ARG A 208 13.25 3.26 -28.36
C ARG A 208 13.94 2.45 -27.28
N LEU A 209 13.41 2.41 -26.05
CA LEU A 209 13.97 1.66 -24.93
C LEU A 209 13.92 0.14 -25.18
N ARG A 210 12.82 -0.37 -25.74
CA ARG A 210 12.70 -1.77 -26.16
C ARG A 210 13.79 -2.15 -27.16
N ASN A 211 13.98 -1.33 -28.20
CA ASN A 211 14.97 -1.58 -29.23
C ASN A 211 16.40 -1.48 -28.70
N LEU A 212 16.70 -0.53 -27.80
CA LEU A 212 17.98 -0.40 -27.12
C LEU A 212 18.31 -1.63 -26.27
N ALA A 213 17.30 -2.17 -25.58
CA ALA A 213 17.42 -3.42 -24.82
C ALA A 213 17.43 -4.68 -25.69
N GLN A 214 17.26 -4.55 -27.03
CA GLN A 214 17.15 -5.67 -27.98
C GLN A 214 16.08 -6.69 -27.54
N ALA A 215 14.95 -6.21 -27.04
CA ALA A 215 13.90 -7.05 -26.48
C ALA A 215 12.86 -7.45 -27.52
N SER A 216 12.52 -8.73 -27.54
CA SER A 216 11.41 -9.28 -28.32
C SER A 216 10.04 -8.96 -27.64
N ALA A 217 8.94 -9.33 -28.31
CA ALA A 217 7.62 -9.19 -27.72
C ALA A 217 7.43 -10.09 -26.47
N ASP A 218 8.07 -11.26 -26.45
CA ASP A 218 7.98 -12.22 -25.35
C ASP A 218 8.80 -11.79 -24.11
N ASP A 219 9.74 -10.87 -24.28
CA ASP A 219 10.54 -10.30 -23.19
C ASP A 219 9.77 -9.20 -22.41
N LEU A 220 8.61 -8.77 -22.92
CA LEU A 220 7.82 -7.69 -22.31
C LEU A 220 6.90 -8.20 -21.17
N PRO A 221 6.67 -7.37 -20.14
CA PRO A 221 7.24 -6.04 -19.93
C PRO A 221 8.70 -6.07 -19.50
N LEU A 222 9.47 -5.10 -20.00
CA LEU A 222 10.79 -4.81 -19.43
C LEU A 222 10.63 -3.95 -18.20
N VAL A 223 11.43 -4.21 -17.17
CA VAL A 223 11.56 -3.31 -16.02
C VAL A 223 13.03 -2.91 -15.88
N LEU A 224 13.29 -1.63 -16.07
CA LEU A 224 14.60 -1.04 -15.80
C LEU A 224 14.57 -0.54 -14.36
N VAL A 225 15.35 -1.19 -13.49
CA VAL A 225 15.45 -0.76 -12.09
C VAL A 225 16.51 0.34 -11.93
N PRO A 226 16.44 1.17 -10.90
CA PRO A 226 17.31 2.35 -10.74
C PRO A 226 18.82 2.06 -10.73
N ASP A 227 19.23 0.86 -10.34
CA ASP A 227 20.64 0.45 -10.33
C ASP A 227 21.19 0.03 -11.71
N GLY A 228 20.35 0.14 -12.76
CA GLY A 228 20.71 -0.16 -14.14
C GLY A 228 20.45 -1.59 -14.58
N GLU A 229 19.93 -2.46 -13.73
CA GLU A 229 19.51 -3.81 -14.13
C GLU A 229 18.28 -3.76 -15.04
N THR A 230 18.27 -4.60 -16.08
CA THR A 230 17.14 -4.75 -17.00
C THR A 230 16.52 -6.13 -16.82
N LEU A 231 15.30 -6.14 -16.28
CA LEU A 231 14.53 -7.37 -16.08
C LEU A 231 13.58 -7.60 -17.27
N ARG A 232 13.54 -8.82 -17.78
CA ARG A 232 12.69 -9.24 -18.91
C ARG A 232 11.55 -10.09 -18.39
N SER A 233 10.32 -9.63 -18.57
CA SER A 233 9.11 -10.30 -18.06
C SER A 233 9.30 -10.90 -16.66
N PRO A 234 9.82 -10.11 -15.67
CA PRO A 234 10.27 -10.64 -14.37
C PRO A 234 9.11 -11.24 -13.59
N SER A 235 9.36 -12.30 -12.81
CA SER A 235 8.43 -12.74 -11.79
C SER A 235 8.30 -11.68 -10.68
N THR A 236 7.21 -11.70 -9.91
CA THR A 236 7.01 -10.75 -8.80
C THR A 236 8.14 -10.87 -7.76
N LEU A 237 8.61 -12.10 -7.52
CA LEU A 237 9.73 -12.35 -6.61
C LEU A 237 11.06 -11.80 -7.14
N SER A 238 11.38 -12.02 -8.43
CA SER A 238 12.61 -11.49 -9.02
C SER A 238 12.61 -9.98 -9.08
N LEU A 239 11.44 -9.37 -9.37
CA LEU A 239 11.27 -7.92 -9.33
C LEU A 239 11.45 -7.37 -7.91
N ALA A 240 10.83 -8.01 -6.90
CA ALA A 240 10.98 -7.63 -5.50
C ALA A 240 12.45 -7.67 -5.06
N ALA A 241 13.17 -8.75 -5.41
CA ALA A 241 14.59 -8.90 -5.08
C ALA A 241 15.46 -7.82 -5.75
N ALA A 242 15.23 -7.53 -7.04
CA ALA A 242 15.94 -6.49 -7.77
C ALA A 242 15.67 -5.07 -7.22
N LEU A 243 14.48 -4.86 -6.67
CA LEU A 243 14.11 -3.61 -5.99
C LEU A 243 14.59 -3.55 -4.53
N GLY A 244 15.32 -4.56 -4.04
CA GLY A 244 15.81 -4.60 -2.66
C GLY A 244 14.73 -4.84 -1.60
N LEU A 245 13.52 -5.26 -2.00
CA LEU A 245 12.47 -5.60 -1.06
C LEU A 245 12.83 -6.89 -0.28
N PRO A 246 12.46 -7.00 1.00
CA PRO A 246 12.78 -8.18 1.81
C PRO A 246 11.96 -9.40 1.34
N THR A 247 12.63 -10.40 0.77
CA THR A 247 12.00 -11.61 0.19
C THR A 247 12.35 -12.90 0.93
N SER A 248 13.17 -12.83 1.97
CA SER A 248 13.63 -14.00 2.74
C SER A 248 13.64 -13.73 4.23
N ALA A 249 13.27 -14.74 5.02
CA ALA A 249 13.33 -14.71 6.46
C ALA A 249 14.78 -14.84 6.96
N GLN A 250 15.13 -14.16 8.06
CA GLN A 250 16.49 -14.08 8.58
C GLN A 250 16.71 -15.00 9.80
N GLN A 251 15.64 -15.40 10.49
CA GLN A 251 15.75 -16.26 11.67
C GLN A 251 15.32 -17.69 11.36
N PRO A 252 15.95 -18.69 11.98
CA PRO A 252 15.59 -20.10 11.79
C PRO A 252 14.26 -20.47 12.44
N LEU A 253 13.85 -19.77 13.50
CA LEU A 253 12.61 -20.01 14.24
C LEU A 253 12.09 -18.70 14.85
N TYR A 254 10.82 -18.43 14.65
CA TYR A 254 10.12 -17.29 15.20
C TYR A 254 9.15 -17.71 16.33
N ASP A 255 8.84 -16.78 17.23
CA ASP A 255 7.74 -17.00 18.18
C ASP A 255 6.39 -16.93 17.46
N LEU A 256 6.28 -16.02 16.48
CA LEU A 256 5.06 -15.77 15.74
C LEU A 256 5.34 -15.59 14.25
N CYS A 257 4.70 -16.41 13.42
CA CYS A 257 4.56 -16.19 11.98
C CYS A 257 3.14 -15.71 11.67
N ILE A 258 3.03 -14.70 10.81
CA ILE A 258 1.76 -14.15 10.34
C ILE A 258 1.71 -14.30 8.83
N VAL A 259 0.67 -14.92 8.29
CA VAL A 259 0.48 -15.06 6.85
C VAL A 259 -0.64 -14.15 6.39
N GLY A 260 -0.26 -13.12 5.60
CA GLY A 260 -1.12 -12.07 5.07
C GLY A 260 -0.87 -10.71 5.71
N GLY A 261 -0.48 -9.73 4.88
CA GLY A 261 -0.16 -8.35 5.25
C GLY A 261 -1.35 -7.38 5.20
N GLY A 262 -2.60 -7.88 5.31
CA GLY A 262 -3.79 -7.03 5.44
C GLY A 262 -3.92 -6.41 6.84
N PRO A 263 -5.00 -5.62 7.12
CA PRO A 263 -5.17 -4.94 8.41
C PRO A 263 -5.06 -5.86 9.63
N ALA A 264 -5.57 -7.09 9.56
CA ALA A 264 -5.45 -8.06 10.64
C ALA A 264 -3.99 -8.50 10.86
N GLY A 265 -3.27 -8.82 9.78
CA GLY A 265 -1.88 -9.24 9.86
C GLY A 265 -0.94 -8.12 10.30
N LEU A 266 -1.11 -6.91 9.77
CA LEU A 266 -0.31 -5.75 10.19
C LEU A 266 -0.54 -5.43 11.67
N ALA A 267 -1.80 -5.48 12.16
CA ALA A 267 -2.07 -5.31 13.58
C ALA A 267 -1.41 -6.40 14.42
N ALA A 268 -1.52 -7.67 14.01
CA ALA A 268 -0.85 -8.77 14.70
C ALA A 268 0.69 -8.59 14.71
N ALA A 269 1.28 -8.10 13.62
CA ALA A 269 2.73 -7.83 13.56
C ALA A 269 3.16 -6.70 14.50
N VAL A 270 2.40 -5.59 14.53
CA VAL A 270 2.66 -4.47 15.45
C VAL A 270 2.61 -4.94 16.91
N TYR A 271 1.55 -5.64 17.29
CA TYR A 271 1.41 -6.13 18.68
C TYR A 271 2.43 -7.20 19.02
N GLY A 272 2.64 -8.19 18.13
CA GLY A 272 3.63 -9.25 18.34
C GLY A 272 5.03 -8.70 18.63
N ALA A 273 5.51 -7.80 17.77
CA ALA A 273 6.84 -7.22 17.93
C ALA A 273 6.91 -6.25 19.12
N SER A 274 5.89 -5.40 19.32
CA SER A 274 5.88 -4.44 20.45
C SER A 274 5.79 -5.12 21.82
N GLU A 275 5.26 -6.34 21.87
CA GLU A 275 5.17 -7.15 23.09
C GLU A 275 6.35 -8.14 23.23
N GLY A 276 7.37 -8.03 22.37
CA GLY A 276 8.65 -8.72 22.48
C GLY A 276 8.71 -10.11 21.86
N LEU A 277 7.74 -10.51 21.03
CA LEU A 277 7.81 -11.75 20.26
C LEU A 277 8.71 -11.55 19.03
N SER A 278 9.59 -12.51 18.74
CA SER A 278 10.23 -12.59 17.44
C SER A 278 9.17 -12.87 16.37
N THR A 279 8.84 -11.83 15.59
CA THR A 279 7.66 -11.83 14.72
C THR A 279 8.07 -11.67 13.26
N VAL A 280 7.52 -12.53 12.39
CA VAL A 280 7.64 -12.42 10.94
C VAL A 280 6.26 -12.38 10.30
N ILE A 281 6.09 -11.48 9.31
CA ILE A 281 4.88 -11.38 8.48
C ILE A 281 5.22 -11.72 7.03
N VAL A 282 4.44 -12.61 6.44
CA VAL A 282 4.58 -13.04 5.04
C VAL A 282 3.46 -12.44 4.21
N GLU A 283 3.82 -11.73 3.14
CA GLU A 283 2.84 -11.15 2.21
C GLU A 283 3.16 -11.55 0.76
N ARG A 284 2.12 -11.92 0.03
CA ARG A 284 2.24 -12.42 -1.34
C ARG A 284 2.48 -11.32 -2.36
N GLU A 285 1.86 -10.17 -2.17
CA GLU A 285 1.86 -9.07 -3.15
C GLU A 285 2.44 -7.80 -2.53
N ALA A 286 1.66 -7.16 -1.66
CA ALA A 286 2.06 -5.96 -0.95
C ALA A 286 1.25 -5.79 0.34
N PRO A 287 1.84 -5.23 1.40
CA PRO A 287 1.15 -4.94 2.64
C PRO A 287 -0.03 -3.98 2.42
N GLY A 288 -1.03 -4.05 3.33
CA GLY A 288 -2.29 -3.30 3.24
C GLY A 288 -3.47 -4.16 2.79
N GLY A 289 -3.22 -5.27 2.08
CA GLY A 289 -4.26 -6.18 1.61
C GLY A 289 -5.31 -5.48 0.75
N GLN A 290 -6.58 -5.90 0.82
CA GLN A 290 -7.67 -5.24 0.08
C GLN A 290 -8.02 -3.86 0.64
N ALA A 291 -7.80 -3.61 1.94
CA ALA A 291 -8.04 -2.30 2.52
C ALA A 291 -7.11 -1.24 1.95
N GLY A 292 -5.84 -1.59 1.68
CA GLY A 292 -4.86 -0.70 1.05
C GLY A 292 -5.25 -0.20 -0.34
N MET A 293 -6.16 -0.90 -1.01
CA MET A 293 -6.67 -0.51 -2.34
C MET A 293 -7.95 0.35 -2.29
N SER A 294 -8.47 0.65 -1.09
CA SER A 294 -9.67 1.47 -0.94
C SER A 294 -9.34 2.95 -1.10
N ALA A 295 -10.03 3.64 -2.00
CA ALA A 295 -9.86 5.08 -2.23
C ALA A 295 -10.15 5.91 -0.97
N ALA A 296 -11.13 5.48 -0.16
CA ALA A 296 -11.49 6.13 1.09
C ALA A 296 -12.03 5.14 2.13
N ILE A 297 -11.52 5.22 3.35
CA ILE A 297 -12.01 4.52 4.54
C ILE A 297 -12.59 5.60 5.47
N GLU A 298 -13.91 5.78 5.45
CA GLU A 298 -14.60 6.88 6.16
C GLU A 298 -15.06 6.47 7.56
N ASN A 299 -15.08 5.19 7.88
CA ASN A 299 -15.62 4.66 9.13
C ASN A 299 -14.55 4.03 10.05
N TYR A 300 -13.29 4.42 9.90
CA TYR A 300 -12.23 4.03 10.81
C TYR A 300 -12.10 5.07 11.93
N LEU A 301 -12.20 4.61 13.17
CA LEU A 301 -12.20 5.49 14.35
C LEU A 301 -10.87 6.28 14.45
N GLY A 302 -10.99 7.58 14.74
CA GLY A 302 -9.84 8.49 14.87
C GLY A 302 -9.56 9.32 13.61
N PHE A 303 -10.26 9.04 12.49
CA PHE A 303 -10.11 9.77 11.23
C PHE A 303 -11.43 10.40 10.79
N PRO A 304 -11.79 11.60 11.32
CA PRO A 304 -13.11 12.21 11.10
C PRO A 304 -13.38 12.62 9.65
N ARG A 305 -12.33 12.78 8.83
CA ARG A 305 -12.44 13.05 7.38
C ARG A 305 -12.27 11.80 6.54
N GLY A 306 -12.09 10.62 7.17
CA GLY A 306 -11.61 9.42 6.49
C GLY A 306 -10.13 9.53 6.13
N LEU A 307 -9.60 8.46 5.54
CA LEU A 307 -8.26 8.39 4.98
C LEU A 307 -8.27 7.38 3.82
N SER A 308 -7.25 7.43 2.96
CA SER A 308 -7.08 6.39 1.94
C SER A 308 -6.67 5.06 2.57
N GLY A 309 -6.95 3.97 1.88
CA GLY A 309 -6.46 2.65 2.30
C GLY A 309 -4.94 2.57 2.26
N SER A 310 -4.34 3.24 1.27
CA SER A 310 -2.89 3.35 1.10
C SER A 310 -2.24 4.05 2.30
N ASP A 311 -2.74 5.21 2.73
CA ASP A 311 -2.21 5.93 3.90
C ASP A 311 -2.32 5.10 5.18
N LEU A 312 -3.46 4.39 5.36
CA LEU A 312 -3.61 3.52 6.52
C LEU A 312 -2.59 2.37 6.50
N ALA A 313 -2.38 1.76 5.33
CA ALA A 313 -1.39 0.69 5.16
C ALA A 313 0.03 1.19 5.41
N HIS A 314 0.40 2.34 4.83
CA HIS A 314 1.72 2.96 5.01
C HIS A 314 2.04 3.21 6.50
N ARG A 315 1.10 3.84 7.22
CA ARG A 315 1.25 4.07 8.67
C ARG A 315 1.40 2.77 9.46
N ALA A 316 0.66 1.72 9.11
CA ALA A 316 0.77 0.43 9.75
C ALA A 316 2.12 -0.26 9.45
N ILE A 317 2.62 -0.19 8.21
CA ILE A 317 3.93 -0.71 7.80
C ILE A 317 5.04 -0.02 8.58
N THR A 318 4.99 1.31 8.69
CA THR A 318 5.94 2.11 9.48
C THR A 318 5.96 1.65 10.95
N GLN A 319 4.80 1.37 11.56
CA GLN A 319 4.74 0.82 12.91
C GLN A 319 5.34 -0.59 13.00
N VAL A 320 5.03 -1.48 12.06
CA VAL A 320 5.57 -2.85 12.00
C VAL A 320 7.10 -2.83 11.97
N THR A 321 7.67 -1.99 11.10
CA THR A 321 9.12 -1.82 10.98
C THR A 321 9.74 -1.20 12.22
N ARG A 322 9.12 -0.15 12.77
CA ARG A 322 9.58 0.52 14.00
C ARG A 322 9.67 -0.44 15.19
N PHE A 323 8.74 -1.36 15.33
CA PHE A 323 8.77 -2.37 16.39
C PHE A 323 9.65 -3.58 16.09
N GLY A 324 10.22 -3.66 14.88
CA GLY A 324 11.19 -4.69 14.51
C GLY A 324 10.56 -6.02 14.11
N ALA A 325 9.28 -6.06 13.70
CA ALA A 325 8.76 -7.22 13.02
C ALA A 325 9.39 -7.36 11.63
N GLU A 326 9.79 -8.58 11.28
CA GLU A 326 10.37 -8.87 9.97
C GLU A 326 9.28 -9.05 8.93
N MET A 327 9.42 -8.42 7.76
CA MET A 327 8.53 -8.63 6.63
C MET A 327 9.20 -9.50 5.56
N VAL A 328 8.43 -10.41 4.97
CA VAL A 328 8.83 -11.25 3.85
C VAL A 328 7.81 -11.06 2.75
N LEU A 329 8.21 -10.37 1.68
CA LEU A 329 7.34 -9.92 0.60
C LEU A 329 7.47 -10.77 -0.66
N ALA A 330 6.48 -10.70 -1.53
CA ALA A 330 6.43 -11.41 -2.81
C ALA A 330 6.54 -12.94 -2.69
N ARG A 331 6.12 -13.52 -1.54
CA ARG A 331 6.20 -14.96 -1.31
C ARG A 331 4.83 -15.61 -1.22
N HIS A 332 4.59 -16.55 -2.10
CA HIS A 332 3.37 -17.35 -2.11
C HIS A 332 3.50 -18.55 -1.19
N VAL A 333 2.57 -18.65 -0.24
CA VAL A 333 2.50 -19.81 0.67
C VAL A 333 1.76 -20.95 -0.04
N ALA A 334 2.44 -22.09 -0.13
CA ALA A 334 1.92 -23.31 -0.76
C ALA A 334 1.26 -24.26 0.26
N GLN A 335 1.84 -24.36 1.46
CA GLN A 335 1.41 -25.37 2.41
C GLN A 335 1.73 -24.98 3.86
N PHE A 336 0.82 -25.33 4.74
CA PHE A 336 1.02 -25.35 6.19
C PHE A 336 1.26 -26.79 6.67
N GLU A 337 2.18 -26.94 7.63
CA GLU A 337 2.46 -28.22 8.30
C GLU A 337 2.63 -28.00 9.81
N SER A 338 2.00 -28.85 10.61
CA SER A 338 2.17 -28.88 12.07
C SER A 338 3.18 -29.96 12.45
N ARG A 339 4.36 -29.56 13.00
CA ARG A 339 5.47 -30.45 13.38
C ARG A 339 5.68 -30.39 14.90
N GLY A 340 4.81 -31.06 15.65
CA GLY A 340 4.85 -30.99 17.11
C GLY A 340 4.64 -29.55 17.62
N PRO A 341 5.63 -28.94 18.30
CA PRO A 341 5.52 -27.57 18.80
C PRO A 341 5.76 -26.51 17.70
N VAL A 342 6.19 -26.92 16.50
CA VAL A 342 6.56 -26.00 15.40
C VAL A 342 5.43 -25.94 14.36
N ARG A 343 5.20 -24.75 13.85
CA ARG A 343 4.30 -24.42 12.73
C ARG A 343 5.14 -24.02 11.55
N ALA A 344 5.19 -24.87 10.50
CA ALA A 344 5.96 -24.63 9.30
C ALA A 344 5.05 -24.11 8.18
N VAL A 345 5.50 -23.06 7.52
CA VAL A 345 4.87 -22.45 6.34
C VAL A 345 5.82 -22.59 5.17
N ARG A 346 5.44 -23.38 4.16
CA ARG A 346 6.23 -23.60 2.94
C ARG A 346 5.79 -22.69 1.82
N PHE A 347 6.77 -22.27 1.01
CA PHE A 347 6.53 -21.43 -0.16
C PHE A 347 6.46 -22.27 -1.45
N GLU A 348 5.79 -21.72 -2.48
CA GLU A 348 5.65 -22.38 -3.80
C GLU A 348 6.99 -22.53 -4.51
N ASP A 349 7.86 -21.54 -4.41
CA ASP A 349 9.13 -21.47 -5.13
C ASP A 349 10.28 -22.21 -4.43
N SER A 350 10.38 -22.16 -3.15
CA SER A 350 11.26 -22.93 -2.26
C SER A 350 11.37 -22.27 -0.88
N GLY A 351 11.85 -23.04 0.09
CA GLY A 351 12.05 -22.57 1.44
C GLY A 351 10.80 -22.62 2.30
N GLU A 352 11.01 -22.40 3.58
CA GLU A 352 9.95 -22.41 4.59
C GLU A 352 10.30 -21.45 5.74
N ILE A 353 9.30 -21.09 6.52
CA ILE A 353 9.43 -20.37 7.78
C ILE A 353 8.88 -21.26 8.89
N GLU A 354 9.66 -21.42 9.93
CA GLU A 354 9.27 -22.12 11.15
C GLU A 354 8.93 -21.15 12.28
N SER A 355 7.84 -21.43 13.00
CA SER A 355 7.40 -20.61 14.14
C SER A 355 6.75 -21.48 15.22
N ARG A 356 6.65 -20.94 16.44
CA ARG A 356 5.94 -21.58 17.55
C ARG A 356 4.42 -21.38 17.45
N ALA A 357 3.99 -20.23 16.94
CA ALA A 357 2.59 -19.91 16.70
C ALA A 357 2.39 -19.32 15.31
N LEU A 358 1.22 -19.52 14.74
CA LEU A 358 0.84 -19.03 13.42
C LEU A 358 -0.46 -18.22 13.51
N VAL A 359 -0.49 -17.03 12.88
CA VAL A 359 -1.72 -16.28 12.62
C VAL A 359 -2.03 -16.30 11.12
N VAL A 360 -3.17 -16.86 10.77
CA VAL A 360 -3.73 -16.87 9.43
C VAL A 360 -4.53 -15.59 9.24
N ALA A 361 -4.00 -14.65 8.45
CA ALA A 361 -4.58 -13.34 8.15
C ALA A 361 -4.68 -13.09 6.64
N THR A 362 -4.80 -14.16 5.84
CA THR A 362 -4.77 -14.16 4.37
C THR A 362 -5.97 -13.49 3.72
N GLY A 363 -6.97 -13.12 4.49
CA GLY A 363 -8.16 -12.43 4.01
C GLY A 363 -8.91 -13.24 2.93
N MET A 364 -9.34 -12.52 1.91
CA MET A 364 -10.18 -13.07 0.83
C MET A 364 -9.60 -12.72 -0.53
N SER A 365 -9.91 -13.52 -1.56
CA SER A 365 -9.67 -13.21 -2.98
C SER A 365 -10.99 -12.94 -3.69
N TYR A 366 -10.94 -12.08 -4.71
CA TYR A 366 -12.13 -11.79 -5.52
C TYR A 366 -12.66 -13.05 -6.21
N ARG A 367 -13.99 -13.20 -6.21
CA ARG A 367 -14.66 -14.24 -6.98
C ARG A 367 -14.54 -13.92 -8.46
N ARG A 368 -14.32 -14.95 -9.26
CA ARG A 368 -14.35 -14.80 -10.71
C ARG A 368 -15.80 -14.75 -11.19
N LEU A 369 -16.08 -13.87 -12.15
CA LEU A 369 -17.35 -13.79 -12.84
C LEU A 369 -17.32 -14.81 -13.98
N GLU A 370 -18.29 -15.72 -13.99
CA GLU A 370 -18.44 -16.69 -15.05
C GLU A 370 -19.22 -16.06 -16.22
N ALA A 371 -18.50 -15.61 -17.23
CA ALA A 371 -19.05 -15.14 -18.49
C ALA A 371 -18.08 -15.46 -19.63
N ILE A 372 -18.60 -15.66 -20.82
CA ILE A 372 -17.83 -16.06 -22.02
C ILE A 372 -16.79 -14.97 -22.34
N GLY A 373 -15.54 -15.32 -22.60
CA GLY A 373 -14.48 -14.40 -23.02
C GLY A 373 -13.86 -13.55 -21.91
N LEU A 374 -14.36 -13.60 -20.66
CA LEU A 374 -13.82 -12.77 -19.56
C LEU A 374 -12.43 -13.20 -19.11
N SER A 375 -12.17 -14.50 -19.04
CA SER A 375 -10.88 -15.02 -18.59
C SER A 375 -9.73 -14.59 -19.50
N GLU A 376 -9.94 -14.62 -20.80
CA GLU A 376 -8.97 -14.26 -21.83
C GLU A 376 -8.70 -12.75 -21.88
N LEU A 377 -9.65 -11.94 -21.39
CA LEU A 377 -9.56 -10.49 -21.36
C LEU A 377 -9.21 -9.91 -19.97
N THR A 378 -8.97 -10.78 -18.98
CA THR A 378 -8.51 -10.34 -17.65
C THR A 378 -7.14 -9.67 -17.78
N GLY A 379 -6.97 -8.46 -17.21
CA GLY A 379 -5.81 -7.59 -17.39
C GLY A 379 -5.81 -6.80 -18.71
N ARG A 380 -6.72 -7.12 -19.63
CA ARG A 380 -6.86 -6.50 -20.96
C ARG A 380 -8.18 -5.75 -21.09
N GLY A 381 -8.51 -4.93 -20.12
CA GLY A 381 -9.78 -4.22 -20.02
C GLY A 381 -10.76 -4.85 -19.04
N VAL A 382 -10.51 -6.06 -18.52
CA VAL A 382 -11.31 -6.73 -17.48
C VAL A 382 -10.48 -6.83 -16.20
N TYR A 383 -10.95 -6.26 -15.11
CA TYR A 383 -10.23 -6.16 -13.85
C TYR A 383 -11.09 -6.59 -12.67
N TYR A 384 -10.49 -7.30 -11.71
CA TYR A 384 -11.14 -7.71 -10.47
C TYR A 384 -10.65 -6.86 -9.30
N GLY A 385 -11.57 -6.15 -8.65
CA GLY A 385 -11.26 -5.31 -7.50
C GLY A 385 -10.70 -3.94 -7.88
N ALA A 386 -9.58 -3.56 -7.30
CA ALA A 386 -9.05 -2.20 -7.34
C ALA A 386 -8.99 -1.54 -8.72
N ALA A 387 -9.62 -0.37 -8.80
CA ALA A 387 -9.67 0.45 -9.99
C ALA A 387 -8.60 1.58 -9.99
N LEU A 388 -7.89 1.79 -8.89
CA LEU A 388 -7.01 2.95 -8.71
C LEU A 388 -5.81 2.97 -9.68
N GLY A 389 -5.18 1.83 -9.93
CA GLY A 389 -4.04 1.74 -10.84
C GLY A 389 -4.37 2.05 -12.30
N GLU A 390 -5.64 1.87 -12.68
CA GLU A 390 -6.12 2.07 -14.06
C GLU A 390 -6.99 3.32 -14.20
N ALA A 391 -7.31 4.03 -13.13
CA ALA A 391 -8.25 5.16 -13.13
C ALA A 391 -7.83 6.27 -14.10
N ASN A 392 -6.55 6.62 -14.13
CA ASN A 392 -6.02 7.65 -15.04
C ASN A 392 -6.10 7.23 -16.52
N GLN A 393 -6.07 5.92 -16.80
CA GLN A 393 -6.15 5.37 -18.17
C GLN A 393 -7.59 5.34 -18.69
N CYS A 394 -8.59 5.41 -17.80
CA CYS A 394 -10.01 5.48 -18.16
C CYS A 394 -10.49 6.89 -18.52
N GLN A 395 -9.59 7.86 -18.62
CA GLN A 395 -9.96 9.27 -18.83
C GLN A 395 -10.71 9.46 -20.15
N GLY A 396 -11.94 9.97 -20.04
CA GLY A 396 -12.79 10.24 -21.20
C GLY A 396 -13.56 9.03 -21.75
N ASP A 397 -13.36 7.83 -21.18
CA ASP A 397 -14.01 6.58 -21.61
C ASP A 397 -15.29 6.28 -20.82
N VAL A 398 -16.07 5.32 -21.32
CA VAL A 398 -17.20 4.71 -20.60
C VAL A 398 -16.69 3.48 -19.85
N VAL A 399 -16.93 3.44 -18.55
CA VAL A 399 -16.47 2.37 -17.65
C VAL A 399 -17.67 1.58 -17.14
N TYR A 400 -17.61 0.27 -17.17
CA TYR A 400 -18.60 -0.62 -16.58
C TYR A 400 -18.10 -1.22 -15.27
N ILE A 401 -18.98 -1.27 -14.27
CA ILE A 401 -18.68 -1.87 -12.96
C ILE A 401 -19.74 -2.91 -12.64
N VAL A 402 -19.36 -4.16 -12.39
CA VAL A 402 -20.27 -5.22 -11.94
C VAL A 402 -20.21 -5.34 -10.43
N GLY A 403 -21.34 -5.09 -9.76
CA GLY A 403 -21.45 -5.25 -8.32
C GLY A 403 -22.52 -4.33 -7.70
N ALA A 404 -22.98 -4.69 -6.52
CA ALA A 404 -24.03 -3.96 -5.80
C ALA A 404 -23.67 -3.60 -4.36
N ALA A 405 -22.47 -3.95 -3.89
CA ALA A 405 -22.02 -3.71 -2.52
C ALA A 405 -21.15 -2.44 -2.40
N ASN A 406 -20.73 -2.11 -1.16
CA ASN A 406 -19.98 -0.89 -0.88
C ASN A 406 -18.72 -0.72 -1.73
N SER A 407 -17.97 -1.79 -1.99
CA SER A 407 -16.75 -1.72 -2.82
C SER A 407 -17.05 -1.28 -4.26
N ALA A 408 -18.15 -1.78 -4.86
CA ALA A 408 -18.58 -1.35 -6.18
C ALA A 408 -19.00 0.13 -6.18
N GLY A 409 -19.71 0.57 -5.12
CA GLY A 409 -20.12 1.96 -4.97
C GLY A 409 -18.95 2.92 -4.80
N GLN A 410 -17.95 2.55 -4.01
CA GLN A 410 -16.71 3.33 -3.84
C GLN A 410 -15.93 3.44 -5.16
N ALA A 411 -15.75 2.31 -5.86
CA ALA A 411 -15.09 2.29 -7.16
C ALA A 411 -15.84 3.16 -8.19
N ALA A 412 -17.18 3.11 -8.21
CA ALA A 412 -17.99 3.94 -9.11
C ALA A 412 -17.78 5.44 -8.87
N LEU A 413 -17.75 5.86 -7.61
CA LEU A 413 -17.51 7.26 -7.24
C LEU A 413 -16.08 7.69 -7.57
N GLU A 414 -15.10 6.83 -7.38
CA GLU A 414 -13.71 7.15 -7.72
C GLU A 414 -13.50 7.25 -9.23
N LEU A 415 -13.91 6.23 -9.97
CA LEU A 415 -13.77 6.23 -11.44
C LEU A 415 -14.58 7.36 -12.11
N SER A 416 -15.68 7.79 -11.51
CA SER A 416 -16.48 8.92 -12.04
C SER A 416 -15.72 10.25 -12.10
N ARG A 417 -14.61 10.37 -11.38
CA ARG A 417 -13.74 11.57 -11.40
C ARG A 417 -12.90 11.65 -12.68
N PHE A 418 -12.68 10.53 -13.36
CA PHE A 418 -11.82 10.40 -14.54
C PHE A 418 -12.63 10.02 -15.78
N ALA A 419 -13.52 9.06 -15.66
CA ALA A 419 -14.31 8.52 -16.75
C ALA A 419 -15.36 9.52 -17.26
N LYS A 420 -15.65 9.48 -18.56
CA LYS A 420 -16.78 10.21 -19.15
C LYS A 420 -18.12 9.76 -18.55
N GLN A 421 -18.27 8.46 -18.34
CA GLN A 421 -19.46 7.85 -17.74
C GLN A 421 -19.06 6.55 -17.02
N VAL A 422 -19.66 6.30 -15.86
CA VAL A 422 -19.60 5.03 -15.16
C VAL A 422 -20.97 4.37 -15.20
N VAL A 423 -21.02 3.10 -15.60
CA VAL A 423 -22.23 2.28 -15.64
C VAL A 423 -22.12 1.17 -14.60
N LEU A 424 -22.90 1.27 -13.53
CA LEU A 424 -22.96 0.25 -12.48
C LEU A 424 -23.97 -0.83 -12.87
N VAL A 425 -23.52 -2.07 -13.11
CA VAL A 425 -24.32 -3.23 -13.51
C VAL A 425 -24.70 -4.04 -12.28
N VAL A 426 -25.98 -4.13 -11.98
CA VAL A 426 -26.54 -4.71 -10.76
C VAL A 426 -27.58 -5.79 -11.12
N ARG A 427 -27.34 -7.03 -10.66
CA ARG A 427 -28.28 -8.14 -10.88
C ARG A 427 -29.62 -7.96 -10.16
N GLY A 428 -29.59 -7.33 -9.00
CA GLY A 428 -30.78 -7.06 -8.19
C GLY A 428 -31.62 -5.89 -8.70
N ALA A 429 -32.79 -5.74 -8.13
CA ALA A 429 -33.70 -4.63 -8.42
C ALA A 429 -33.32 -3.33 -7.66
N THR A 430 -32.41 -3.38 -6.68
CA THR A 430 -32.05 -2.27 -5.81
C THR A 430 -30.62 -2.41 -5.28
N LEU A 431 -30.03 -1.29 -4.84
CA LEU A 431 -28.75 -1.24 -4.12
C LEU A 431 -28.92 -1.31 -2.61
N THR A 432 -30.12 -1.10 -2.10
CA THR A 432 -30.36 -0.89 -0.65
C THR A 432 -30.08 -2.11 0.21
N GLU A 433 -30.08 -3.31 -0.35
CA GLU A 433 -29.83 -4.57 0.38
C GLU A 433 -28.34 -4.77 0.75
N THR A 434 -27.43 -4.20 -0.05
CA THR A 434 -25.99 -4.53 0.04
C THR A 434 -25.07 -3.30 0.11
N MET A 435 -25.59 -2.10 -0.17
CA MET A 435 -24.83 -0.85 -0.19
C MET A 435 -25.32 0.12 0.91
N SER A 436 -24.37 0.79 1.54
CA SER A 436 -24.65 1.79 2.57
C SER A 436 -25.41 2.99 1.98
N SER A 437 -26.36 3.52 2.73
CA SER A 437 -27.25 4.63 2.30
C SER A 437 -26.48 5.88 1.85
N TYR A 438 -25.36 6.21 2.50
CA TYR A 438 -24.54 7.36 2.12
C TYR A 438 -23.90 7.20 0.74
N LEU A 439 -23.44 5.98 0.37
CA LEU A 439 -22.91 5.69 -0.96
C LEU A 439 -24.01 5.79 -2.03
N ILE A 440 -25.18 5.22 -1.75
CA ILE A 440 -26.34 5.31 -2.65
C ILE A 440 -26.68 6.77 -2.92
N ALA A 441 -26.75 7.61 -1.86
CA ALA A 441 -27.03 9.03 -2.02
C ALA A 441 -25.98 9.74 -2.89
N ARG A 442 -24.69 9.45 -2.71
CA ARG A 442 -23.60 10.02 -3.52
C ARG A 442 -23.65 9.56 -4.98
N ILE A 443 -23.92 8.28 -5.22
CA ILE A 443 -24.07 7.72 -6.58
C ILE A 443 -25.25 8.37 -7.29
N THR A 444 -26.39 8.51 -6.60
CA THR A 444 -27.59 9.14 -7.17
C THR A 444 -27.38 10.63 -7.49
N ALA A 445 -26.56 11.33 -6.71
CA ALA A 445 -26.23 12.73 -6.94
C ALA A 445 -25.20 12.94 -8.06
N ALA A 446 -24.43 11.91 -8.43
CA ALA A 446 -23.43 12.00 -9.48
C ALA A 446 -24.09 12.03 -10.87
N THR A 447 -23.72 13.01 -11.71
CA THR A 447 -24.33 13.23 -13.03
C THR A 447 -23.84 12.27 -14.12
N ASN A 448 -22.67 11.65 -13.89
CA ASN A 448 -22.05 10.72 -14.84
C ASN A 448 -22.02 9.27 -14.36
N ILE A 449 -22.78 8.91 -13.31
CA ILE A 449 -22.98 7.52 -12.91
C ILE A 449 -24.39 7.06 -13.28
N ALA A 450 -24.50 6.01 -14.06
CA ALA A 450 -25.76 5.34 -14.37
C ALA A 450 -25.81 3.97 -13.69
N VAL A 451 -26.99 3.59 -13.17
CA VAL A 451 -27.18 2.26 -12.56
C VAL A 451 -28.14 1.44 -13.44
N ARG A 452 -27.67 0.27 -13.89
CA ARG A 452 -28.48 -0.70 -14.64
C ARG A 452 -28.87 -1.84 -13.72
N TYR A 453 -30.08 -1.79 -13.25
CA TYR A 453 -30.66 -2.84 -12.42
C TYR A 453 -31.09 -4.04 -13.26
N ARG A 454 -31.28 -5.19 -12.62
CA ARG A 454 -31.71 -6.44 -13.24
C ARG A 454 -30.86 -6.82 -14.46
N THR A 455 -29.58 -6.51 -14.41
CA THR A 455 -28.66 -6.67 -15.52
C THR A 455 -27.45 -7.51 -15.09
N LYS A 456 -27.04 -8.46 -15.93
CA LYS A 456 -25.82 -9.28 -15.75
C LYS A 456 -24.95 -9.22 -17.00
N VAL A 457 -23.63 -9.34 -16.85
CA VAL A 457 -22.70 -9.56 -17.95
C VAL A 457 -22.69 -11.04 -18.27
N VAL A 458 -22.89 -11.42 -19.54
CA VAL A 458 -22.90 -12.80 -20.01
C VAL A 458 -21.76 -13.11 -20.96
N ALA A 459 -21.22 -12.12 -21.66
CA ALA A 459 -20.03 -12.29 -22.49
C ALA A 459 -19.21 -11.00 -22.56
N ALA A 460 -17.92 -11.14 -22.80
CA ALA A 460 -16.99 -10.07 -23.14
C ALA A 460 -16.35 -10.38 -24.50
N HIS A 461 -16.22 -9.36 -25.33
CA HIS A 461 -15.72 -9.46 -26.68
C HIS A 461 -14.49 -8.60 -26.89
N GLY A 462 -13.54 -9.09 -27.65
CA GLY A 462 -12.30 -8.42 -27.99
C GLY A 462 -11.22 -9.42 -28.36
N THR A 463 -10.22 -8.99 -29.08
CA THR A 463 -9.10 -9.85 -29.49
C THR A 463 -7.83 -9.53 -28.73
N ARG A 464 -7.45 -8.28 -28.66
CA ARG A 464 -6.26 -7.79 -27.93
C ARG A 464 -6.63 -7.15 -26.59
N HIS A 465 -7.80 -6.58 -26.47
CA HIS A 465 -8.37 -5.95 -25.29
C HIS A 465 -9.90 -6.03 -25.36
N LEU A 466 -10.56 -5.65 -24.26
CA LEU A 466 -12.01 -5.57 -24.20
C LEU A 466 -12.53 -4.50 -25.17
N GLU A 467 -13.46 -4.87 -26.05
CA GLU A 467 -14.07 -3.99 -27.07
C GLU A 467 -15.57 -3.84 -26.85
N ALA A 468 -16.24 -4.90 -26.38
CA ALA A 468 -17.67 -4.88 -26.10
C ALA A 468 -18.06 -5.87 -24.99
N LEU A 469 -19.22 -5.66 -24.39
CA LEU A 469 -19.87 -6.57 -23.45
C LEU A 469 -21.25 -6.97 -23.97
N THR A 470 -21.64 -8.25 -23.79
CA THR A 470 -23.02 -8.65 -23.86
C THR A 470 -23.63 -8.60 -22.47
N LEU A 471 -24.60 -7.74 -22.30
CA LEU A 471 -25.44 -7.63 -21.11
C LEU A 471 -26.75 -8.38 -21.31
N ALA A 472 -27.25 -9.03 -20.27
CA ALA A 472 -28.54 -9.70 -20.28
C ALA A 472 -29.44 -9.16 -19.15
N ASP A 473 -30.71 -8.96 -19.45
CA ASP A 473 -31.73 -8.70 -18.45
C ASP A 473 -32.00 -9.98 -17.65
N THR A 474 -32.02 -9.89 -16.30
CA THR A 474 -32.14 -11.05 -15.42
C THR A 474 -33.55 -11.68 -15.40
N ASP A 475 -34.57 -10.93 -15.80
CA ASP A 475 -35.97 -11.37 -15.78
C ASP A 475 -36.43 -11.93 -17.13
N THR A 476 -35.90 -11.38 -18.23
CA THR A 476 -36.35 -11.72 -19.59
C THR A 476 -35.29 -12.48 -20.39
N ASP A 477 -34.04 -12.53 -19.91
CA ASP A 477 -32.86 -13.00 -20.64
C ASP A 477 -32.62 -12.29 -21.99
N ALA A 478 -33.29 -11.16 -22.22
CA ALA A 478 -33.01 -10.33 -23.38
C ALA A 478 -31.59 -9.78 -23.33
N THR A 479 -30.86 -9.91 -24.42
CA THR A 479 -29.47 -9.51 -24.51
C THR A 479 -29.27 -8.24 -25.34
N GLU A 480 -28.30 -7.46 -25.00
CA GLU A 480 -27.79 -6.33 -25.80
C GLU A 480 -26.28 -6.32 -25.77
N GLU A 481 -25.67 -5.92 -26.88
CA GLU A 481 -24.22 -5.66 -26.94
C GLU A 481 -23.96 -4.18 -26.78
N VAL A 482 -22.99 -3.85 -25.91
CA VAL A 482 -22.58 -2.47 -25.61
C VAL A 482 -21.08 -2.31 -25.79
N PRO A 483 -20.61 -1.23 -26.41
CA PRO A 483 -19.17 -0.94 -26.50
C PRO A 483 -18.60 -0.70 -25.11
N CYS A 484 -17.46 -1.34 -24.81
CA CYS A 484 -16.83 -1.27 -23.50
C CYS A 484 -15.34 -1.59 -23.60
N GLY A 485 -14.48 -0.66 -23.21
CA GLY A 485 -13.04 -0.89 -23.07
C GLY A 485 -12.61 -1.22 -21.64
N TRP A 486 -13.46 -0.96 -20.63
CA TRP A 486 -13.11 -1.05 -19.23
C TRP A 486 -14.24 -1.69 -18.41
N LEU A 487 -13.97 -2.87 -17.84
CA LEU A 487 -14.88 -3.60 -16.97
C LEU A 487 -14.21 -3.88 -15.63
N PHE A 488 -14.78 -3.38 -14.55
CA PHE A 488 -14.33 -3.66 -13.19
C PHE A 488 -15.35 -4.53 -12.45
N ILE A 489 -14.89 -5.61 -11.79
CA ILE A 489 -15.75 -6.65 -11.21
C ILE A 489 -15.59 -6.67 -9.68
N PHE A 490 -16.73 -6.43 -8.98
CA PHE A 490 -16.84 -6.38 -7.53
C PHE A 490 -17.97 -7.29 -7.01
N ILE A 491 -17.90 -8.57 -7.31
CA ILE A 491 -18.96 -9.56 -6.99
C ILE A 491 -18.71 -10.37 -5.71
N GLY A 492 -17.86 -9.86 -4.83
CA GLY A 492 -17.48 -10.52 -3.59
C GLY A 492 -16.20 -11.32 -3.72
N ALA A 493 -15.86 -12.04 -2.64
CA ALA A 493 -14.60 -12.72 -2.49
C ALA A 493 -14.74 -14.06 -1.77
N SER A 494 -13.75 -14.94 -1.92
CA SER A 494 -13.61 -16.22 -1.20
C SER A 494 -12.36 -16.22 -0.33
N PRO A 495 -12.36 -16.89 0.83
CA PRO A 495 -11.19 -16.93 1.72
C PRO A 495 -10.04 -17.67 1.04
N ARG A 496 -8.80 -17.22 1.33
CA ARG A 496 -7.57 -17.85 0.82
C ARG A 496 -7.04 -18.84 1.84
N THR A 497 -7.54 -20.07 1.82
CA THR A 497 -7.29 -21.08 2.85
C THR A 497 -6.86 -22.45 2.31
N ASP A 498 -6.66 -22.59 0.99
CA ASP A 498 -6.36 -23.88 0.36
C ASP A 498 -5.03 -24.48 0.85
N TRP A 499 -4.07 -23.61 1.19
CA TRP A 499 -2.75 -23.97 1.70
C TRP A 499 -2.75 -24.54 3.14
N LEU A 500 -3.85 -24.40 3.90
CA LEU A 500 -3.94 -24.84 5.29
C LEU A 500 -4.07 -26.36 5.46
N GLY A 501 -4.39 -27.07 4.38
CA GLY A 501 -4.60 -28.52 4.45
C GLY A 501 -5.88 -28.92 5.20
N PRO A 502 -6.10 -30.23 5.44
CA PRO A 502 -7.32 -30.77 6.04
C PRO A 502 -7.37 -30.65 7.58
N ASP A 503 -6.24 -30.36 8.23
CA ASP A 503 -6.17 -30.31 9.70
C ASP A 503 -6.86 -29.06 10.26
N VAL A 504 -6.90 -28.00 9.48
CA VAL A 504 -7.61 -26.77 9.84
C VAL A 504 -9.06 -26.84 9.34
N VAL A 505 -10.00 -26.91 10.28
CA VAL A 505 -11.44 -26.99 9.99
C VAL A 505 -11.93 -25.71 9.34
N ARG A 506 -12.67 -25.86 8.23
CA ARG A 506 -13.28 -24.80 7.43
C ARG A 506 -14.75 -25.12 7.16
N ASP A 507 -15.54 -24.08 6.95
CA ASP A 507 -16.91 -24.25 6.46
C ASP A 507 -16.94 -24.65 4.96
N GLU A 508 -18.13 -24.88 4.43
CA GLU A 508 -18.34 -25.24 3.02
C GLU A 508 -17.85 -24.19 2.02
N LYS A 509 -17.66 -22.94 2.46
CA LYS A 509 -17.15 -21.83 1.65
C LYS A 509 -15.65 -21.59 1.82
N GLY A 510 -14.99 -22.38 2.66
CA GLY A 510 -13.55 -22.29 2.94
C GLY A 510 -13.18 -21.36 4.09
N PHE A 511 -14.12 -20.74 4.82
CA PHE A 511 -13.80 -19.90 5.98
C PHE A 511 -13.29 -20.72 7.16
N VAL A 512 -12.26 -20.22 7.85
CA VAL A 512 -11.66 -20.90 8.99
C VAL A 512 -12.59 -20.83 10.21
N VAL A 513 -12.90 -21.98 10.79
CA VAL A 513 -13.69 -22.10 12.01
C VAL A 513 -12.78 -21.94 13.23
N THR A 514 -13.17 -21.08 14.17
CA THR A 514 -12.34 -20.74 15.34
C THR A 514 -13.12 -20.80 16.65
N GLY A 515 -12.41 -20.97 17.76
CA GLY A 515 -12.95 -20.82 19.10
C GLY A 515 -14.11 -21.76 19.41
N GLN A 516 -15.18 -21.23 19.98
CA GLN A 516 -16.34 -22.01 20.37
C GLN A 516 -17.12 -22.60 19.19
N ASP A 517 -17.04 -21.98 18.00
CA ASP A 517 -17.74 -22.49 16.83
C ASP A 517 -17.14 -23.83 16.37
N LEU A 518 -15.85 -24.05 16.62
CA LEU A 518 -15.21 -25.34 16.39
C LEU A 518 -15.90 -26.47 17.17
N LEU A 519 -16.25 -26.22 18.42
CA LEU A 519 -16.93 -27.23 19.26
C LEU A 519 -18.35 -27.53 18.79
N ARG A 520 -18.99 -26.61 18.06
CA ARG A 520 -20.32 -26.81 17.46
C ARG A 520 -20.26 -27.55 16.13
N VAL A 521 -19.24 -27.26 15.33
CA VAL A 521 -19.09 -27.84 13.97
C VAL A 521 -18.45 -29.23 14.04
N ASP A 522 -17.34 -29.36 14.77
CA ASP A 522 -16.59 -30.62 14.89
C ASP A 522 -15.77 -30.68 16.17
N SER A 523 -16.42 -31.01 17.30
CA SER A 523 -15.77 -31.10 18.61
C SER A 523 -14.69 -32.19 18.68
N ALA A 524 -14.75 -33.22 17.84
CA ALA A 524 -13.76 -34.30 17.80
C ALA A 524 -12.41 -33.88 17.23
N ARG A 525 -12.35 -32.79 16.49
CA ARG A 525 -11.11 -32.25 15.91
C ARG A 525 -10.26 -31.47 16.93
N TRP A 526 -10.81 -31.09 18.08
CA TRP A 526 -10.03 -30.37 19.07
C TRP A 526 -9.26 -31.36 20.00
N PRO A 527 -7.91 -31.33 20.00
CA PRO A 527 -7.09 -32.37 20.61
C PRO A 527 -6.78 -32.14 22.09
N LEU A 528 -7.06 -30.96 22.66
CA LEU A 528 -6.66 -30.61 24.03
C LEU A 528 -7.83 -30.66 25.00
N ALA A 529 -7.52 -30.94 26.30
CA ALA A 529 -8.53 -30.95 27.36
C ALA A 529 -9.14 -29.56 27.65
N ARG A 530 -8.36 -28.47 27.45
CA ARG A 530 -8.89 -27.10 27.52
C ARG A 530 -9.74 -26.79 26.29
N PRO A 531 -10.73 -25.89 26.39
CA PRO A 531 -11.42 -25.39 25.20
C PRO A 531 -10.47 -24.59 24.29
N PRO A 532 -10.77 -24.50 22.99
CA PRO A 532 -10.02 -23.63 22.08
C PRO A 532 -10.15 -22.17 22.52
N LEU A 533 -9.09 -21.39 22.33
CA LEU A 533 -9.11 -19.94 22.55
C LEU A 533 -9.96 -19.26 21.46
N ALA A 534 -10.43 -18.03 21.70
CA ALA A 534 -11.46 -17.39 20.86
C ALA A 534 -11.15 -17.37 19.36
N LEU A 535 -9.91 -17.12 18.95
CA LEU A 535 -9.48 -17.08 17.54
C LEU A 535 -8.64 -18.32 17.15
N GLU A 536 -8.52 -19.32 18.05
CA GLU A 536 -7.74 -20.53 17.80
C GLU A 536 -8.50 -21.47 16.87
N THR A 537 -7.80 -22.04 15.89
CA THR A 537 -8.35 -23.03 14.95
C THR A 537 -8.40 -24.42 15.55
N SER A 538 -8.73 -25.44 14.77
CA SER A 538 -8.65 -26.86 15.18
C SER A 538 -7.22 -27.35 15.48
N VAL A 539 -6.20 -26.58 15.08
CA VAL A 539 -4.79 -26.87 15.35
C VAL A 539 -4.31 -25.94 16.46
N PRO A 540 -3.94 -26.47 17.65
CA PRO A 540 -3.44 -25.64 18.76
C PRO A 540 -2.25 -24.77 18.33
N GLY A 541 -2.26 -23.48 18.73
CA GLY A 541 -1.23 -22.51 18.34
C GLY A 541 -1.34 -21.96 16.93
N VAL A 542 -2.40 -22.33 16.20
CA VAL A 542 -2.78 -21.71 14.93
C VAL A 542 -4.04 -20.89 15.13
N PHE A 543 -3.95 -19.60 14.87
CA PHE A 543 -5.04 -18.64 15.03
C PHE A 543 -5.47 -18.10 13.66
N ALA A 544 -6.72 -17.65 13.55
CA ALA A 544 -7.18 -16.95 12.35
C ALA A 544 -7.79 -15.60 12.74
N ALA A 545 -7.50 -14.55 11.94
CA ALA A 545 -7.95 -13.19 12.18
C ALA A 545 -8.36 -12.49 10.88
N GLY A 546 -9.38 -11.64 10.96
CA GLY A 546 -9.91 -10.88 9.84
C GLY A 546 -10.83 -11.70 8.94
N ASP A 547 -10.91 -11.30 7.69
CA ASP A 547 -11.94 -11.75 6.73
C ASP A 547 -11.85 -13.24 6.35
N VAL A 548 -10.73 -13.89 6.62
CA VAL A 548 -10.52 -15.32 6.42
C VAL A 548 -11.35 -16.19 7.38
N ARG A 549 -11.76 -15.61 8.50
CA ARG A 549 -12.48 -16.31 9.58
C ARG A 549 -13.98 -16.39 9.29
N LEU A 550 -14.60 -17.51 9.68
CA LEU A 550 -16.05 -17.67 9.69
C LEU A 550 -16.71 -16.56 10.54
N ASP A 551 -17.80 -16.01 10.04
CA ASP A 551 -18.58 -14.93 10.67
C ASP A 551 -17.81 -13.65 11.02
N SER A 552 -16.69 -13.39 10.34
CA SER A 552 -15.99 -12.10 10.41
C SER A 552 -16.90 -10.95 9.95
N MET A 553 -16.84 -9.82 10.64
CA MET A 553 -17.62 -8.63 10.28
C MET A 553 -17.20 -7.97 8.97
N LYS A 554 -16.07 -8.34 8.37
CA LYS A 554 -15.51 -7.81 7.11
C LYS A 554 -15.42 -6.28 7.13
N ARG A 555 -14.81 -5.76 8.20
CA ARG A 555 -14.52 -4.34 8.42
C ARG A 555 -13.07 -4.16 8.83
N VAL A 556 -12.44 -3.09 8.39
CA VAL A 556 -11.03 -2.80 8.72
C VAL A 556 -10.81 -2.75 10.23
N ALA A 557 -11.66 -2.03 10.96
CA ALA A 557 -11.55 -1.94 12.42
C ALA A 557 -11.69 -3.28 13.14
N SER A 558 -12.60 -4.16 12.67
CA SER A 558 -12.76 -5.51 13.21
C SER A 558 -11.53 -6.37 12.94
N ALA A 559 -11.00 -6.32 11.72
CA ALA A 559 -9.79 -7.05 11.33
C ALA A 559 -8.58 -6.63 12.18
N VAL A 560 -8.39 -5.32 12.40
CA VAL A 560 -7.34 -4.78 13.29
C VAL A 560 -7.53 -5.28 14.73
N GLY A 561 -8.76 -5.22 15.25
CA GLY A 561 -9.06 -5.72 16.60
C GLY A 561 -8.81 -7.22 16.76
N GLU A 562 -9.18 -8.05 15.76
CA GLU A 562 -8.91 -9.48 15.76
C GLU A 562 -7.40 -9.77 15.66
N GLY A 563 -6.66 -9.01 14.84
CA GLY A 563 -5.21 -9.11 14.75
C GLY A 563 -4.53 -8.85 16.09
N ALA A 564 -4.87 -7.76 16.75
CA ALA A 564 -4.37 -7.45 18.10
C ALA A 564 -4.75 -8.52 19.14
N MET A 565 -6.01 -8.97 19.15
CA MET A 565 -6.47 -10.03 20.05
C MET A 565 -5.74 -11.34 19.82
N SER A 566 -5.41 -11.68 18.56
CA SER A 566 -4.70 -12.93 18.26
C SER A 566 -3.36 -13.01 18.98
N VAL A 567 -2.63 -11.90 19.10
CA VAL A 567 -1.34 -11.84 19.81
C VAL A 567 -1.50 -12.11 21.30
N TYR A 568 -2.49 -11.49 21.95
CA TYR A 568 -2.81 -11.80 23.33
C TYR A 568 -3.08 -13.30 23.53
N LEU A 569 -3.77 -13.94 22.61
CA LEU A 569 -4.06 -15.38 22.66
C LEU A 569 -2.82 -16.23 22.34
N VAL A 570 -1.93 -15.74 21.46
CA VAL A 570 -0.62 -16.35 21.19
C VAL A 570 0.22 -16.39 22.47
N HIS A 571 0.32 -15.30 23.22
CA HIS A 571 1.02 -15.29 24.51
C HIS A 571 0.47 -16.35 25.49
N ARG A 572 -0.84 -16.46 25.56
CA ARG A 572 -1.50 -17.49 26.39
C ARG A 572 -1.17 -18.91 25.93
N TYR A 573 -1.08 -19.14 24.63
CA TYR A 573 -0.70 -20.43 24.08
C TYR A 573 0.79 -20.71 24.35
N LEU A 574 1.69 -19.78 24.07
CA LEU A 574 3.13 -19.93 24.29
C LEU A 574 3.48 -20.20 25.76
N ALA A 575 2.71 -19.69 26.70
CA ALA A 575 2.86 -19.99 28.12
C ALA A 575 2.51 -21.46 28.49
N THR A 576 1.94 -22.23 27.56
CA THR A 576 1.54 -23.64 27.78
C THR A 576 2.48 -24.66 27.15
N ILE A 577 3.48 -24.22 26.38
CA ILE A 577 4.44 -25.07 25.66
C ILE A 577 5.86 -24.91 26.17
#